data_0fde0f71c7b6d62b52ed09e0aaab5f99
#
_entry.id   0fde0f71c7b6d62b52ed09e0aaab5f99
#
_cell.length_a   1.000
_cell.length_b   1.000
_cell.length_c   1.000
_cell.angle_alpha   90.00
_cell.angle_beta   90.00
_cell.angle_gamma   90.00
#
_symmetry.space_group_name_H-M   'P 1'
#
loop_
_entity.id
_entity.type
_entity.pdbx_description
1 polymer ?
#
loop_
_entity_poly.entity_id
_entity_poly.type
_entity_poly.pdbx_seq_one_letter_code
_entity_poly.pdbx_strand_id
1 'polypeptide(L)'
;IDKFKFINDTYGHAAGDHALRTLTDVLRTRIRGADTLARIGGDEFCALLYSCDANRARLIGESLRSAIEQHDFTWQAIQLPVSISVGLVEITADMRDTAALLRAADAACYSAKNFGRNRVQMFEAVNGEEAQQERRLTQVREIQNALGSGRLDLFYQPLCATTASLPIDRCEVAVGIRTASDDYIPRHDVTEVAARY
;
A
#
# COMPACT_ATOMS: atom_id res chain seq x y z
N ILE A 1 -2.43 5.75 -2.63
CA ILE A 1 -1.25 6.57 -3.00
C ILE A 1 -0.06 6.07 -2.20
N ASP A 2 1.10 5.96 -2.84
CA ASP A 2 2.31 5.52 -2.17
C ASP A 2 2.91 6.63 -1.31
N LYS A 3 3.32 6.28 -0.08
CA LYS A 3 4.00 7.20 0.84
C LYS A 3 3.29 8.57 1.04
N PHE A 4 1.95 8.61 0.95
CA PHE A 4 1.19 9.87 1.04
C PHE A 4 1.40 10.60 2.37
N LYS A 5 1.57 9.86 3.46
CA LYS A 5 1.94 10.45 4.77
C LYS A 5 3.24 11.24 4.67
N PHE A 6 4.25 10.74 3.95
CA PHE A 6 5.51 11.45 3.74
C PHE A 6 5.30 12.80 3.04
N ILE A 7 4.39 12.87 2.06
CA ILE A 7 4.05 14.13 1.39
C ILE A 7 3.47 15.13 2.40
N ASN A 8 2.52 14.68 3.23
CA ASN A 8 1.92 15.52 4.28
C ASN A 8 2.94 15.98 5.32
N ASP A 9 3.77 15.07 5.80
CA ASP A 9 4.74 15.35 6.87
C ASP A 9 5.87 16.28 6.38
N THR A 10 6.25 16.18 5.11
CA THR A 10 7.37 16.95 4.53
C THR A 10 6.93 18.29 3.94
N TYR A 11 5.80 18.32 3.23
CA TYR A 11 5.36 19.50 2.46
C TYR A 11 4.09 20.13 3.01
N GLY A 12 3.51 19.55 4.05
CA GLY A 12 2.30 20.01 4.72
C GLY A 12 1.00 19.46 4.08
N HIS A 13 -0.08 19.50 4.86
CA HIS A 13 -1.40 18.98 4.44
C HIS A 13 -1.95 19.68 3.19
N ALA A 14 -1.65 20.97 2.99
CA ALA A 14 -2.07 21.69 1.79
C ALA A 14 -1.45 21.12 0.50
N ALA A 15 -0.19 20.67 0.56
CA ALA A 15 0.47 19.98 -0.54
C ALA A 15 -0.17 18.59 -0.80
N GLY A 16 -0.49 17.86 0.27
CA GLY A 16 -1.20 16.60 0.17
C GLY A 16 -2.59 16.74 -0.44
N ASP A 17 -3.35 17.74 -0.03
CA ASP A 17 -4.67 18.06 -0.61
C ASP A 17 -4.56 18.42 -2.10
N HIS A 18 -3.54 19.17 -2.48
CA HIS A 18 -3.27 19.48 -3.88
C HIS A 18 -2.93 18.20 -4.66
N ALA A 19 -2.05 17.35 -4.14
CA ALA A 19 -1.71 16.07 -4.76
C ALA A 19 -2.94 15.19 -4.97
N LEU A 20 -3.84 15.10 -3.97
CA LEU A 20 -5.10 14.34 -4.06
C LEU A 20 -6.04 14.85 -5.16
N ARG A 21 -6.21 16.18 -5.28
CA ARG A 21 -7.06 16.77 -6.33
C ARG A 21 -6.47 16.52 -7.71
N THR A 22 -5.18 16.82 -7.89
CA THR A 22 -4.47 16.59 -9.16
C THR A 22 -4.51 15.13 -9.57
N LEU A 23 -4.26 14.21 -8.63
CA LEU A 23 -4.35 12.76 -8.87
C LEU A 23 -5.77 12.37 -9.32
N THR A 24 -6.81 12.90 -8.67
CA THR A 24 -8.20 12.62 -9.05
C THR A 24 -8.47 13.06 -10.49
N ASP A 25 -7.99 14.22 -10.90
CA ASP A 25 -8.18 14.74 -12.24
C ASP A 25 -7.44 13.87 -13.26
N VAL A 26 -6.20 13.47 -12.99
CA VAL A 26 -5.43 12.56 -13.86
C VAL A 26 -6.13 11.21 -13.98
N LEU A 27 -6.58 10.60 -12.89
CA LEU A 27 -7.27 9.31 -12.92
C LEU A 27 -8.57 9.39 -13.74
N ARG A 28 -9.35 10.47 -13.61
CA ARG A 28 -10.60 10.67 -14.36
C ARG A 28 -10.39 10.70 -15.86
N THR A 29 -9.24 11.16 -16.34
CA THR A 29 -8.95 11.18 -17.79
C THR A 29 -8.73 9.78 -18.38
N ARG A 30 -8.49 8.78 -17.53
CA ARG A 30 -8.15 7.40 -17.93
C ARG A 30 -9.28 6.40 -17.68
N ILE A 31 -10.32 6.80 -16.97
CA ILE A 31 -11.50 5.99 -16.64
C ILE A 31 -12.66 6.44 -17.52
N ARG A 32 -13.43 5.49 -18.05
CA ARG A 32 -14.56 5.78 -18.94
C ARG A 32 -15.73 6.33 -18.12
N GLY A 33 -16.62 7.06 -18.78
CA GLY A 33 -17.83 7.58 -18.14
C GLY A 33 -18.79 6.51 -17.63
N ALA A 34 -18.69 5.28 -18.13
CA ALA A 34 -19.46 4.14 -17.63
C ALA A 34 -18.86 3.50 -16.36
N ASP A 35 -17.57 3.72 -16.10
CA ASP A 35 -16.88 3.20 -14.93
C ASP A 35 -17.03 4.16 -13.74
N THR A 36 -16.85 3.66 -12.54
CA THR A 36 -16.96 4.48 -11.33
C THR A 36 -15.58 4.67 -10.70
N LEU A 37 -15.23 5.93 -10.40
CA LEU A 37 -14.08 6.28 -9.58
C LEU A 37 -14.55 6.91 -8.28
N ALA A 38 -14.12 6.37 -7.15
CA ALA A 38 -14.44 6.87 -5.83
C ALA A 38 -13.19 7.00 -4.97
N ARG A 39 -13.15 8.00 -4.09
CA ARG A 39 -12.21 8.07 -2.98
C ARG A 39 -12.90 7.51 -1.76
N ILE A 40 -12.37 6.40 -1.21
CA ILE A 40 -12.99 5.65 -0.11
C ILE A 40 -12.44 6.05 1.26
N GLY A 41 -11.28 6.69 1.31
CA GLY A 41 -10.71 7.22 2.55
C GLY A 41 -9.33 7.79 2.31
N GLY A 42 -8.86 8.70 3.15
CA GLY A 42 -7.48 9.20 3.19
C GLY A 42 -6.81 9.32 1.81
N ASP A 43 -5.89 8.44 1.53
CA ASP A 43 -5.14 8.30 0.27
C ASP A 43 -5.61 7.11 -0.60
N GLU A 44 -6.80 6.57 -0.31
CA GLU A 44 -7.34 5.38 -0.96
C GLU A 44 -8.44 5.72 -1.97
N PHE A 45 -8.27 5.18 -3.16
CA PHE A 45 -9.19 5.30 -4.29
C PHE A 45 -9.65 3.91 -4.73
N CYS A 46 -10.87 3.84 -5.20
CA CYS A 46 -11.45 2.63 -5.79
C CYS A 46 -12.00 2.96 -7.18
N ALA A 47 -11.72 2.09 -8.14
CA ALA A 47 -12.33 2.13 -9.46
C ALA A 47 -13.12 0.84 -9.71
N LEU A 48 -14.38 0.98 -10.13
CA LEU A 48 -15.21 -0.13 -10.55
C LEU A 48 -15.33 -0.10 -12.07
N LEU A 49 -14.74 -1.12 -12.72
CA LEU A 49 -14.68 -1.24 -14.16
C LEU A 49 -15.79 -2.19 -14.65
N TYR A 50 -16.75 -1.67 -15.40
CA TYR A 50 -17.87 -2.46 -15.89
C TYR A 50 -17.53 -3.18 -17.19
N SER A 51 -18.02 -4.43 -17.33
CA SER A 51 -17.82 -5.26 -18.54
C SER A 51 -16.35 -5.26 -18.97
N CYS A 52 -15.48 -5.62 -18.02
CA CYS A 52 -14.04 -5.57 -18.16
C CYS A 52 -13.44 -6.90 -17.68
N ASP A 53 -12.79 -7.62 -18.57
CA ASP A 53 -12.05 -8.83 -18.21
C ASP A 53 -10.73 -8.49 -17.49
N ALA A 54 -10.13 -9.50 -16.86
CA ALA A 54 -8.92 -9.36 -16.07
C ALA A 54 -7.74 -8.75 -16.85
N ASN A 55 -7.54 -9.14 -18.12
CA ASN A 55 -6.46 -8.63 -18.96
C ASN A 55 -6.64 -7.14 -19.26
N ARG A 56 -7.87 -6.76 -19.60
CA ARG A 56 -8.21 -5.36 -19.87
C ARG A 56 -8.13 -4.51 -18.60
N ALA A 57 -8.57 -5.04 -17.46
CA ALA A 57 -8.45 -4.37 -16.15
C ALA A 57 -6.96 -4.11 -15.83
N ARG A 58 -6.08 -5.07 -16.10
CA ARG A 58 -4.64 -4.91 -15.93
C ARG A 58 -4.06 -3.79 -16.81
N LEU A 59 -4.45 -3.73 -18.09
CA LEU A 59 -4.01 -2.65 -18.98
C LEU A 59 -4.50 -1.28 -18.52
N ILE A 60 -5.73 -1.18 -18.02
CA ILE A 60 -6.27 0.05 -17.44
C ILE A 60 -5.47 0.41 -16.18
N GLY A 61 -5.23 -0.54 -15.28
CA GLY A 61 -4.41 -0.33 -14.08
C GLY A 61 -3.02 0.21 -14.39
N GLU A 62 -2.33 -0.36 -15.37
CA GLU A 62 -1.02 0.12 -15.82
C GLU A 62 -1.10 1.51 -16.47
N SER A 63 -2.18 1.80 -17.22
CA SER A 63 -2.40 3.12 -17.77
C SER A 63 -2.61 4.17 -16.67
N LEU A 64 -3.35 3.85 -15.61
CA LEU A 64 -3.55 4.71 -14.45
C LEU A 64 -2.22 4.95 -13.71
N ARG A 65 -1.47 3.88 -13.41
CA ARG A 65 -0.17 3.94 -12.77
C ARG A 65 0.81 4.81 -13.55
N SER A 66 0.96 4.51 -14.84
CA SER A 66 1.88 5.25 -15.72
C SER A 66 1.49 6.71 -15.88
N ALA A 67 0.19 7.02 -15.94
CA ALA A 67 -0.28 8.39 -16.04
C ALA A 67 0.07 9.20 -14.77
N ILE A 68 -0.01 8.59 -13.59
CA ILE A 68 0.40 9.23 -12.34
C ILE A 68 1.92 9.37 -12.28
N GLU A 69 2.68 8.34 -12.63
CA GLU A 69 4.14 8.39 -12.62
C GLU A 69 4.71 9.46 -13.56
N GLN A 70 4.06 9.69 -14.69
CA GLN A 70 4.49 10.65 -15.72
C GLN A 70 3.95 12.07 -15.50
N HIS A 71 3.04 12.25 -14.55
CA HIS A 71 2.44 13.56 -14.29
C HIS A 71 3.32 14.40 -13.37
N ASP A 72 3.54 15.66 -13.75
CA ASP A 72 4.28 16.61 -12.92
C ASP A 72 3.42 17.17 -11.79
N PHE A 73 3.49 16.52 -10.62
CA PHE A 73 2.84 17.01 -9.42
C PHE A 73 3.68 18.15 -8.81
N THR A 74 3.32 19.39 -9.08
CA THR A 74 4.06 20.55 -8.59
C THR A 74 3.26 21.32 -7.55
N TRP A 75 3.87 21.61 -6.41
CA TRP A 75 3.33 22.45 -5.35
C TRP A 75 4.33 23.57 -5.01
N GLN A 76 3.95 24.85 -5.18
CA GLN A 76 4.81 26.01 -4.89
C GLN A 76 6.24 25.89 -5.52
N ALA A 77 6.30 25.47 -6.78
CA ALA A 77 7.54 25.20 -7.52
C ALA A 77 8.36 23.98 -7.02
N ILE A 78 7.84 23.18 -6.10
CA ILE A 78 8.45 21.93 -5.63
C ILE A 78 7.75 20.75 -6.31
N GLN A 79 8.53 19.83 -6.87
CA GLN A 79 7.99 18.59 -7.43
C GLN A 79 7.71 17.59 -6.32
N LEU A 80 6.45 17.12 -6.23
CA LEU A 80 6.03 16.13 -5.25
C LEU A 80 6.26 14.71 -5.81
N PRO A 81 6.85 13.80 -5.04
CA PRO A 81 7.04 12.41 -5.45
C PRO A 81 5.74 11.61 -5.29
N VAL A 82 4.89 11.59 -6.31
CA VAL A 82 3.60 10.89 -6.27
C VAL A 82 3.68 9.64 -7.14
N SER A 83 3.34 8.50 -6.56
CA SER A 83 3.12 7.23 -7.26
C SER A 83 1.93 6.48 -6.65
N ILE A 84 1.44 5.47 -7.35
CA ILE A 84 0.32 4.64 -6.88
C ILE A 84 0.65 3.16 -6.98
N SER A 85 0.20 2.42 -5.98
CA SER A 85 0.11 0.96 -6.02
C SER A 85 -1.34 0.54 -6.27
N VAL A 86 -1.57 -0.33 -7.23
CA VAL A 86 -2.90 -0.73 -7.68
C VAL A 86 -3.11 -2.20 -7.40
N GLY A 87 -4.16 -2.52 -6.65
CA GLY A 87 -4.67 -3.89 -6.48
C GLY A 87 -5.88 -4.11 -7.38
N LEU A 88 -5.90 -5.18 -8.14
CA LEU A 88 -7.00 -5.57 -9.02
C LEU A 88 -7.67 -6.84 -8.53
N VAL A 89 -8.98 -6.86 -8.58
CA VAL A 89 -9.82 -8.04 -8.28
C VAL A 89 -10.84 -8.19 -9.38
N GLU A 90 -10.96 -9.39 -9.94
CA GLU A 90 -12.06 -9.74 -10.82
C GLU A 90 -13.30 -10.07 -10.00
N ILE A 91 -14.42 -9.43 -10.32
CA ILE A 91 -15.71 -9.68 -9.66
C ILE A 91 -16.44 -10.78 -10.42
N THR A 92 -16.54 -11.94 -9.81
CA THR A 92 -17.23 -13.09 -10.38
C THR A 92 -18.64 -13.25 -9.78
N ALA A 93 -19.51 -14.00 -10.46
CA ALA A 93 -20.93 -14.15 -10.05
C ALA A 93 -21.14 -14.84 -8.69
N ASP A 94 -20.15 -15.57 -8.21
CA ASP A 94 -20.11 -16.23 -6.91
C ASP A 94 -19.66 -15.30 -5.77
N MET A 95 -19.02 -14.17 -6.08
CA MET A 95 -18.65 -13.16 -5.09
C MET A 95 -19.87 -12.35 -4.64
N ARG A 96 -20.48 -12.76 -3.55
CA ARG A 96 -21.69 -12.12 -2.99
C ARG A 96 -21.42 -11.21 -1.79
N ASP A 97 -20.22 -11.23 -1.25
CA ASP A 97 -19.82 -10.45 -0.08
C ASP A 97 -18.93 -9.28 -0.48
N THR A 98 -19.47 -8.07 -0.41
CA THR A 98 -18.72 -6.83 -0.70
C THR A 98 -17.51 -6.67 0.23
N ALA A 99 -17.61 -7.09 1.50
CA ALA A 99 -16.50 -7.00 2.43
C ALA A 99 -15.37 -7.98 2.06
N ALA A 100 -15.71 -9.17 1.55
CA ALA A 100 -14.71 -10.10 1.03
C ALA A 100 -14.02 -9.55 -0.22
N LEU A 101 -14.77 -8.90 -1.11
CA LEU A 101 -14.23 -8.24 -2.30
C LEU A 101 -13.25 -7.12 -1.94
N LEU A 102 -13.62 -6.26 -0.99
CA LEU A 102 -12.73 -5.18 -0.54
C LEU A 102 -11.47 -5.74 0.14
N ARG A 103 -11.58 -6.78 0.97
CA ARG A 103 -10.41 -7.45 1.55
C ARG A 103 -9.47 -8.03 0.48
N ALA A 104 -10.02 -8.59 -0.59
CA ALA A 104 -9.24 -9.11 -1.71
C ALA A 104 -8.49 -7.98 -2.45
N ALA A 105 -9.16 -6.84 -2.69
CA ALA A 105 -8.54 -5.66 -3.29
C ALA A 105 -7.43 -5.09 -2.40
N ASP A 106 -7.66 -4.99 -1.09
CA ASP A 106 -6.65 -4.57 -0.12
C ASP A 106 -5.44 -5.51 -0.11
N ALA A 107 -5.67 -6.82 -0.12
CA ALA A 107 -4.58 -7.80 -0.16
C ALA A 107 -3.73 -7.67 -1.43
N ALA A 108 -4.35 -7.43 -2.59
CA ALA A 108 -3.64 -7.18 -3.84
C ALA A 108 -2.85 -5.85 -3.78
N CYS A 109 -3.47 -4.78 -3.27
CA CYS A 109 -2.83 -3.48 -3.11
C CYS A 109 -1.64 -3.55 -2.12
N TYR A 110 -1.81 -4.25 -1.01
CA TYR A 110 -0.75 -4.50 -0.04
C TYR A 110 0.41 -5.29 -0.67
N SER A 111 0.10 -6.31 -1.49
CA SER A 111 1.09 -7.05 -2.26
C SER A 111 1.87 -6.13 -3.20
N ALA A 112 1.19 -5.24 -3.93
CA ALA A 112 1.85 -4.25 -4.79
C ALA A 112 2.80 -3.33 -3.99
N LYS A 113 2.39 -2.88 -2.80
CA LYS A 113 3.22 -2.06 -1.90
C LYS A 113 4.47 -2.82 -1.41
N ASN A 114 4.33 -4.10 -1.07
CA ASN A 114 5.42 -4.94 -0.59
C ASN A 114 6.44 -5.30 -1.68
N PHE A 115 6.00 -5.49 -2.91
CA PHE A 115 6.89 -5.79 -4.03
C PHE A 115 7.60 -4.56 -4.62
N GLY A 116 7.60 -3.42 -3.91
CA GLY A 116 8.38 -2.23 -4.28
C GLY A 116 7.53 -1.05 -4.75
N ARG A 117 6.21 -1.09 -4.54
CA ARG A 117 5.28 -0.01 -4.90
C ARG A 117 5.23 0.30 -6.40
N ASN A 118 4.53 1.37 -6.78
CA ASN A 118 4.43 1.88 -8.15
C ASN A 118 4.18 0.76 -9.17
N ARG A 119 3.18 -0.10 -8.89
CA ARG A 119 2.85 -1.27 -9.73
C ARG A 119 1.40 -1.68 -9.61
N VAL A 120 1.00 -2.50 -10.56
CA VAL A 120 -0.29 -3.18 -10.57
C VAL A 120 -0.12 -4.63 -10.14
N GLN A 121 -0.94 -5.08 -9.19
CA GLN A 121 -1.00 -6.46 -8.73
C GLN A 121 -2.42 -6.99 -8.87
N MET A 122 -2.58 -8.13 -9.50
CA MET A 122 -3.85 -8.85 -9.56
C MET A 122 -4.01 -9.68 -8.28
N PHE A 123 -5.22 -9.65 -7.72
CA PHE A 123 -5.59 -10.62 -6.71
C PHE A 123 -5.74 -11.99 -7.39
N GLU A 124 -4.88 -12.88 -7.04
CA GLU A 124 -5.06 -14.28 -7.37
C GLU A 124 -5.82 -14.92 -6.21
N ALA A 125 -7.05 -15.35 -6.49
CA ALA A 125 -7.78 -16.19 -5.55
C ALA A 125 -7.03 -17.51 -5.44
N VAL A 126 -6.14 -17.56 -4.49
CA VAL A 126 -5.40 -18.77 -4.21
C VAL A 126 -6.36 -19.72 -3.51
N ASN A 127 -6.95 -20.58 -4.31
CA ASN A 127 -7.70 -21.71 -3.82
C ASN A 127 -6.72 -22.66 -3.14
N GLY A 128 -6.73 -22.66 -1.80
CA GLY A 128 -6.07 -23.71 -1.05
C GLY A 128 -5.13 -23.22 0.06
N GLU A 129 -5.03 -24.04 1.10
CA GLU A 129 -4.08 -23.91 2.21
C GLU A 129 -2.62 -23.81 1.73
N GLU A 130 -2.30 -24.44 0.58
CA GLU A 130 -0.96 -24.52 0.01
C GLU A 130 -0.33 -23.17 -0.33
N ALA A 131 -1.08 -22.30 -0.96
CA ALA A 131 -0.49 -21.00 -1.35
C ALA A 131 -0.55 -19.96 -0.23
N GLN A 132 -1.44 -20.11 0.76
CA GLN A 132 -1.31 -19.38 2.02
C GLN A 132 -0.06 -19.85 2.77
N GLN A 133 0.25 -21.13 2.69
CA GLN A 133 1.47 -21.74 3.18
C GLN A 133 2.70 -21.20 2.45
N GLU A 134 2.67 -21.11 1.14
CA GLU A 134 3.79 -20.60 0.31
C GLU A 134 4.07 -19.11 0.58
N ARG A 135 3.04 -18.29 0.74
CA ARG A 135 3.18 -16.88 1.16
C ARG A 135 3.81 -16.78 2.55
N ARG A 136 3.37 -17.60 3.50
CA ARG A 136 3.96 -17.67 4.85
C ARG A 136 5.42 -18.09 4.79
N LEU A 137 5.75 -19.10 4.00
CA LEU A 137 7.11 -19.57 3.83
C LEU A 137 8.02 -18.50 3.19
N THR A 138 7.50 -17.74 2.24
CA THR A 138 8.22 -16.61 1.64
C THR A 138 8.48 -15.51 2.65
N GLN A 139 7.51 -15.16 3.49
CA GLN A 139 7.68 -14.20 4.58
C GLN A 139 8.71 -14.69 5.62
N VAL A 140 8.64 -15.96 6.01
CA VAL A 140 9.63 -16.57 6.94
C VAL A 140 11.04 -16.50 6.35
N ARG A 141 11.21 -16.86 5.08
CA ARG A 141 12.52 -16.77 4.41
C ARG A 141 13.05 -15.34 4.35
N GLU A 142 12.19 -14.37 4.09
CA GLU A 142 12.57 -12.96 4.04
C GLU A 142 13.05 -12.46 5.42
N ILE A 143 12.33 -12.83 6.48
CA ILE A 143 12.70 -12.53 7.87
C ILE A 143 14.03 -13.20 8.24
N GLN A 144 14.19 -14.50 7.91
CA GLN A 144 15.44 -15.24 8.16
C GLN A 144 16.62 -14.63 7.40
N ASN A 145 16.42 -14.25 6.14
CA ASN A 145 17.45 -13.57 5.34
C ASN A 145 17.79 -12.18 5.90
N ALA A 146 16.79 -11.43 6.36
CA ALA A 146 17.01 -10.13 6.98
C ALA A 146 17.77 -10.25 8.30
N LEU A 147 17.45 -11.27 9.11
CA LEU A 147 18.17 -11.58 10.35
C LEU A 147 19.61 -12.00 10.07
N GLY A 148 19.82 -12.93 9.14
CA GLY A 148 21.15 -13.43 8.78
C GLY A 148 22.07 -12.38 8.12
N SER A 149 21.48 -11.37 7.48
CA SER A 149 22.20 -10.26 6.83
C SER A 149 22.28 -8.98 7.67
N GLY A 150 21.83 -9.00 8.93
CA GLY A 150 21.84 -7.84 9.81
C GLY A 150 20.96 -6.68 9.34
N ARG A 151 19.90 -6.95 8.58
CA ARG A 151 18.95 -5.95 8.06
C ARG A 151 17.70 -5.80 8.91
N LEU A 152 17.64 -6.44 10.06
CA LEU A 152 16.57 -6.26 11.06
C LEU A 152 16.98 -5.14 12.01
N ASP A 153 16.15 -4.11 12.10
CA ASP A 153 16.33 -3.00 13.04
C ASP A 153 15.16 -2.91 14.02
N LEU A 154 15.47 -2.53 15.24
CA LEU A 154 14.49 -2.27 16.28
C LEU A 154 14.25 -0.76 16.39
N PHE A 155 13.01 -0.37 16.29
CA PHE A 155 12.54 0.99 16.53
C PHE A 155 11.84 1.04 17.87
N TYR A 156 12.03 2.12 18.60
CA TYR A 156 11.28 2.35 19.82
C TYR A 156 10.61 3.73 19.77
N GLN A 157 9.40 3.80 20.25
CA GLN A 157 8.65 5.03 20.43
C GLN A 157 8.38 5.22 21.92
N PRO A 158 8.95 6.27 22.55
CA PRO A 158 8.65 6.54 23.95
C PRO A 158 7.16 6.87 24.13
N LEU A 159 6.54 6.27 25.16
CA LEU A 159 5.17 6.60 25.54
C LEU A 159 5.22 7.77 26.50
N CYS A 160 4.71 8.94 26.07
CA CYS A 160 4.63 10.12 26.89
C CYS A 160 3.35 10.09 27.74
N ALA A 161 3.47 10.31 29.04
CA ALA A 161 2.32 10.53 29.89
C ALA A 161 1.62 11.86 29.49
N THR A 162 0.29 11.84 29.43
CA THR A 162 -0.52 13.02 29.16
C THR A 162 -0.52 14.05 30.31
N THR A 163 0.02 13.68 31.46
CA THR A 163 0.21 14.54 32.63
C THR A 163 1.70 14.65 32.93
N ALA A 164 2.19 15.89 33.13
CA ALA A 164 3.62 16.26 33.23
C ALA A 164 4.42 15.70 34.43
N SER A 165 3.91 14.73 35.16
CA SER A 165 4.47 14.33 36.46
C SER A 165 5.03 12.92 36.54
N LEU A 166 5.03 12.13 35.47
CA LEU A 166 5.51 10.76 35.50
C LEU A 166 6.74 10.56 34.60
N PRO A 167 7.80 9.90 35.09
CA PRO A 167 8.94 9.55 34.24
C PRO A 167 8.48 8.64 33.11
N ILE A 168 9.05 8.82 31.92
CA ILE A 168 8.85 7.94 30.77
C ILE A 168 9.65 6.67 31.02
N ASP A 169 9.00 5.61 31.44
CA ASP A 169 9.60 4.29 31.69
C ASP A 169 9.11 3.21 30.71
N ARG A 170 8.30 3.60 29.72
CA ARG A 170 7.69 2.70 28.74
C ARG A 170 7.94 3.17 27.33
N CYS A 171 8.16 2.21 26.44
CA CYS A 171 8.25 2.45 25.01
C CYS A 171 7.49 1.33 24.26
N GLU A 172 6.97 1.69 23.12
CA GLU A 172 6.53 0.72 22.12
C GLU A 172 7.73 0.34 21.24
N VAL A 173 7.93 -0.97 21.03
CA VAL A 173 9.03 -1.49 20.21
C VAL A 173 8.44 -2.07 18.93
N ALA A 174 8.95 -1.63 17.79
CA ALA A 174 8.60 -2.16 16.48
C ALA A 174 9.84 -2.74 15.79
N VAL A 175 9.64 -3.80 15.01
CA VAL A 175 10.68 -4.40 14.18
C VAL A 175 10.49 -3.94 12.75
N GLY A 176 11.58 -3.51 12.09
CA GLY A 176 11.57 -3.16 10.67
C GLY A 176 12.66 -3.91 9.91
N ILE A 177 12.40 -4.19 8.65
CA ILE A 177 13.39 -4.75 7.73
C ILE A 177 13.94 -3.61 6.87
N ARG A 178 15.25 -3.42 6.89
CA ARG A 178 15.94 -2.49 6.01
C ARG A 178 16.00 -3.04 4.59
N THR A 179 15.53 -2.26 3.62
CA THR A 179 15.63 -2.60 2.20
C THR A 179 17.01 -2.27 1.63
N ALA A 180 17.29 -2.73 0.42
CA ALA A 180 18.53 -2.39 -0.28
C ALA A 180 18.66 -0.89 -0.60
N SER A 181 17.55 -0.13 -0.58
CA SER A 181 17.51 1.33 -0.76
C SER A 181 17.57 2.12 0.56
N ASP A 182 17.91 1.45 1.66
CA ASP A 182 17.96 2.03 3.01
C ASP A 182 16.60 2.52 3.56
N ASP A 183 15.51 2.16 2.89
CA ASP A 183 14.15 2.36 3.34
C ASP A 183 13.74 1.25 4.33
N TYR A 184 12.83 1.56 5.25
CA TYR A 184 12.32 0.58 6.21
C TYR A 184 10.92 0.12 5.84
N ILE A 185 10.72 -1.20 5.90
CA ILE A 185 9.40 -1.80 5.85
C ILE A 185 8.98 -2.12 7.28
N PRO A 186 8.07 -1.35 7.90
CA PRO A 186 7.53 -1.69 9.20
C PRO A 186 6.73 -3.01 9.06
N ARG A 187 7.06 -3.99 9.87
CA ARG A 187 6.42 -5.30 9.85
C ARG A 187 5.68 -5.53 11.15
N HIS A 188 4.40 -5.23 11.20
CA HIS A 188 3.52 -5.66 12.30
C HIS A 188 3.42 -7.19 12.38
N ASP A 189 3.62 -7.86 11.27
CA ASP A 189 3.56 -9.30 11.07
C ASP A 189 4.86 -10.03 11.45
N VAL A 190 6.01 -9.34 11.60
CA VAL A 190 7.28 -9.99 12.01
C VAL A 190 7.12 -10.67 13.37
N THR A 191 6.47 -10.01 14.33
CA THR A 191 6.24 -10.56 15.67
C THR A 191 5.25 -11.73 15.67
N GLU A 192 4.21 -11.69 14.83
CA GLU A 192 3.26 -12.80 14.71
C GLU A 192 3.89 -14.02 14.02
N VAL A 193 4.70 -13.79 12.99
CA VAL A 193 5.41 -14.86 12.29
C VAL A 193 6.51 -15.44 13.19
N ALA A 194 7.33 -14.61 13.84
CA ALA A 194 8.40 -15.06 14.72
C ALA A 194 7.91 -15.84 15.97
N ALA A 195 6.69 -15.54 16.44
CA ALA A 195 6.10 -16.26 17.59
C ALA A 195 5.59 -17.67 17.23
N ARG A 196 5.48 -18.01 15.94
CA ARG A 196 4.94 -19.30 15.46
C ARG A 196 6.01 -20.27 14.95
N TYR A 197 7.23 -19.80 14.73
CA TYR A 197 8.38 -20.54 14.24
C TYR A 197 9.64 -20.28 15.07
#